data_413a2d7d9b7dcd40942d27ac16c7b496
#
_entry.id   413a2d7d9b7dcd40942d27ac16c7b496
#
_cell.length_a   1.000
_cell.length_b   1.000
_cell.length_c   1.000
_cell.angle_alpha   90.00
_cell.angle_beta   90.00
_cell.angle_gamma   90.00
#
_symmetry.space_group_name_H-M   'P 1'
#
loop_
_entity.id
_entity.type
_entity.pdbx_description
1 polymer ?
#
loop_
_entity_poly.entity_id
_entity_poly.type
_entity_poly.pdbx_seq_one_letter_code
_entity_poly.pdbx_strand_id
1 'polypeptide(L)'
;MTLLTKQIISKFEKHPIHSQDEKGRDAEVLVKYFNPCGTGTWLITEAEREGDDWRLFGYCHIHEWEWGYLMLSELASLRLPFGLTIERDIYTARKYVRDFLPQDA
;
A
#
# COMPACT_ATOMS: atom_id res chain seq x y z
N MET A 1 -14.54 -0.22 4.04
CA MET A 1 -13.51 -0.85 4.91
C MET A 1 -12.55 0.20 5.42
N THR A 2 -12.10 0.06 6.65
CA THR A 2 -11.13 0.96 7.25
C THR A 2 -9.75 0.73 6.67
N LEU A 3 -9.14 1.75 6.09
CA LEU A 3 -7.80 1.65 5.51
C LEU A 3 -6.68 1.85 6.53
N LEU A 4 -6.97 2.46 7.67
CA LEU A 4 -6.02 2.66 8.76
C LEU A 4 -6.48 1.96 10.04
N THR A 5 -5.52 1.41 10.76
CA THR A 5 -5.69 0.92 12.12
C THR A 5 -4.54 1.46 12.96
N LYS A 6 -4.64 1.35 14.27
CA LYS A 6 -3.54 1.75 15.16
C LYS A 6 -2.26 0.98 14.85
N GLN A 7 -2.39 -0.30 14.48
CA GLN A 7 -1.24 -1.13 14.11
C GLN A 7 -0.57 -0.63 12.83
N ILE A 8 -1.37 -0.26 11.83
CA ILE A 8 -0.84 0.28 10.56
C ILE A 8 -0.16 1.62 10.80
N ILE A 9 -0.78 2.50 11.57
CA ILE A 9 -0.18 3.80 11.91
C ILE A 9 1.17 3.60 12.61
N SER A 10 1.25 2.65 13.53
CA SER A 10 2.52 2.34 14.21
C SER A 10 3.59 1.89 13.21
N LYS A 11 3.22 1.07 12.23
CA LYS A 11 4.16 0.65 11.18
C LYS A 11 4.59 1.83 10.31
N PHE A 12 3.65 2.71 9.97
CA PHE A 12 3.95 3.92 9.19
C PHE A 12 4.96 4.80 9.92
N GLU A 13 4.78 4.98 11.21
CA GLU A 13 5.68 5.81 12.01
C GLU A 13 7.10 5.24 12.10
N LYS A 14 7.23 3.92 12.01
CA LYS A 14 8.53 3.24 12.03
C LYS A 14 9.23 3.19 10.68
N HIS A 15 8.52 3.51 9.60
CA HIS A 15 9.05 3.42 8.25
C HIS A 15 8.78 4.71 7.47
N PRO A 16 9.44 5.81 7.86
CA PRO A 16 9.26 7.08 7.15
C PRO A 16 9.78 6.97 5.71
N ILE A 17 9.44 7.96 4.89
CA ILE A 17 9.89 8.02 3.50
C ILE A 17 11.42 7.94 3.46
N HIS A 18 11.93 7.12 2.55
CA HIS A 18 13.35 6.78 2.34
C HIS A 18 13.91 5.74 3.32
N SER A 19 13.14 5.29 4.31
CA SER A 19 13.66 4.32 5.28
C SER A 19 13.95 2.94 4.69
N GLN A 20 13.37 2.62 3.54
CA GLN A 20 13.58 1.33 2.86
C GLN A 20 14.11 1.48 1.43
N ASP A 21 14.67 2.63 1.08
CA ASP A 21 15.10 2.95 -0.30
C ASP A 21 16.01 1.90 -0.93
N GLU A 22 16.91 1.31 -0.17
CA GLU A 22 17.92 0.40 -0.73
C GLU A 22 17.46 -1.06 -0.76
N LYS A 23 16.28 -1.35 -0.27
CA LYS A 23 15.82 -2.74 -0.12
C LYS A 23 15.14 -3.29 -1.37
N GLY A 24 14.61 -2.43 -2.24
CA GLY A 24 13.91 -2.88 -3.44
C GLY A 24 12.79 -3.85 -3.07
N ARG A 25 12.74 -5.00 -3.74
CA ARG A 25 11.72 -6.01 -3.50
C ARG A 25 11.85 -6.73 -2.15
N ASP A 26 12.94 -6.51 -1.44
CA ASP A 26 13.13 -7.02 -0.08
C ASP A 26 12.59 -6.07 0.98
N ALA A 27 11.99 -4.94 0.58
CA ALA A 27 11.36 -4.03 1.51
C ALA A 27 10.15 -4.69 2.19
N GLU A 28 9.97 -4.37 3.46
CA GLU A 28 8.82 -4.85 4.20
C GLU A 28 7.55 -4.13 3.74
N VAL A 29 6.49 -4.88 3.48
CA VAL A 29 5.18 -4.32 3.15
C VAL A 29 4.44 -4.03 4.45
N LEU A 30 4.13 -2.77 4.68
CA LEU A 30 3.45 -2.32 5.89
C LEU A 30 1.96 -2.63 5.82
N VAL A 31 1.39 -2.49 4.62
CA VAL A 31 -0.01 -2.79 4.33
C VAL A 31 -0.17 -2.96 2.83
N LYS A 32 -1.09 -3.84 2.44
CA LYS A 32 -1.52 -3.98 1.04
C LYS A 32 -2.93 -3.44 0.90
N TYR A 33 -3.10 -2.49 -0.01
CA TYR A 33 -4.42 -2.02 -0.45
C TYR A 33 -4.71 -2.59 -1.82
N PHE A 34 -5.98 -2.84 -2.12
CA PHE A 34 -6.34 -3.40 -3.42
C PHE A 34 -7.76 -3.01 -3.83
N ASN A 35 -7.98 -3.10 -5.14
CA ASN A 35 -9.28 -2.89 -5.76
C ASN A 35 -10.00 -4.23 -5.84
N PRO A 36 -11.09 -4.44 -5.08
CA PRO A 36 -11.81 -5.71 -5.10
C PRO A 36 -12.60 -5.96 -6.39
N CYS A 37 -12.76 -4.94 -7.23
CA CYS A 37 -13.53 -5.03 -8.47
C CYS A 37 -12.68 -5.23 -9.72
N GLY A 38 -11.36 -5.21 -9.60
CA GLY A 38 -10.51 -5.29 -10.79
C GLY A 38 -9.06 -5.03 -10.47
N THR A 39 -8.34 -4.45 -11.44
CA THR A 39 -6.92 -4.18 -11.29
C THR A 39 -6.66 -3.01 -10.34
N GLY A 40 -5.67 -3.16 -9.52
CA GLY A 40 -5.21 -2.13 -8.60
C GLY A 40 -4.71 -2.75 -7.31
N THR A 41 -3.40 -2.66 -7.10
CA THR A 41 -2.73 -3.18 -5.90
C THR A 41 -1.67 -2.18 -5.48
N TRP A 42 -1.62 -1.87 -4.20
CA TRP A 42 -0.65 -0.94 -3.64
C TRP A 42 0.03 -1.62 -2.45
N LEU A 43 1.32 -1.97 -2.64
CA LEU A 43 2.16 -2.56 -1.58
C LEU A 43 2.94 -1.41 -0.93
N ILE A 44 2.47 -0.95 0.20
CA ILE A 44 3.03 0.26 0.85
C ILE A 44 4.23 -0.13 1.70
N THR A 45 5.36 0.52 1.47
CA THR A 45 6.61 0.24 2.17
C THR A 45 7.09 1.39 3.04
N GLU A 46 6.62 2.61 2.78
CA GLU A 46 7.03 3.79 3.53
C GLU A 46 5.86 4.75 3.63
N ALA A 47 5.83 5.55 4.67
CA ALA A 47 4.76 6.52 4.85
C ALA A 47 5.24 7.71 5.67
N GLU A 48 4.63 8.86 5.41
CA GLU A 48 4.94 10.07 6.15
C GLU A 48 3.66 10.88 6.32
N ARG A 49 3.45 11.35 7.54
CA ARG A 49 2.27 12.16 7.82
C ARG A 49 2.39 13.50 7.10
N GLU A 50 1.29 13.92 6.49
CA GLU A 50 1.21 15.19 5.78
C GLU A 50 -0.11 15.86 6.15
N GLY A 51 -0.08 16.70 7.19
CA GLY A 51 -1.29 17.27 7.76
C GLY A 51 -2.17 16.19 8.36
N ASP A 52 -3.42 16.13 7.93
CA ASP A 52 -4.38 15.11 8.37
C ASP A 52 -4.32 13.86 7.48
N ASP A 53 -3.40 13.81 6.54
CA ASP A 53 -3.29 12.75 5.57
C ASP A 53 -1.95 12.02 5.73
N TRP A 54 -1.74 10.99 4.90
CA TRP A 54 -0.50 10.24 4.83
C TRP A 54 -0.02 10.20 3.39
N ARG A 55 1.23 10.59 3.18
CA ARG A 55 1.90 10.36 1.90
C ARG A 55 2.53 8.98 1.96
N LEU A 56 2.21 8.14 0.99
CA LEU A 56 2.61 6.76 0.93
C LEU A 56 3.58 6.54 -0.22
N PHE A 57 4.49 5.60 -0.03
CA PHE A 57 5.38 5.14 -1.09
C PHE A 57 5.35 3.62 -1.12
N GLY A 58 5.32 3.04 -2.31
CA GLY A 58 5.30 1.61 -2.43
C GLY A 58 5.39 1.12 -3.87
N TYR A 59 5.30 -0.20 -4.01
CA TYR A 59 5.30 -0.88 -5.30
C TYR A 59 3.86 -1.14 -5.69
N CYS A 60 3.45 -0.56 -6.79
CA CYS A 60 2.03 -0.48 -7.14
C CYS A 60 1.78 -1.04 -8.53
N HIS A 61 0.62 -1.68 -8.70
CA HIS A 61 0.19 -2.23 -9.98
C HIS A 61 -1.18 -1.67 -10.35
N ILE A 62 -1.21 -0.84 -11.39
CA ILE A 62 -2.45 -0.39 -12.03
C ILE A 62 -2.46 -0.89 -13.47
N HIS A 63 -1.46 -0.53 -14.27
CA HIS A 63 -1.22 -1.06 -15.60
C HIS A 63 -0.02 -1.99 -15.60
N GLU A 64 1.01 -1.63 -14.85
CA GLU A 64 2.21 -2.43 -14.64
C GLU A 64 2.77 -2.15 -13.26
N TRP A 65 3.70 -2.97 -12.80
CA TRP A 65 4.34 -2.76 -11.50
C TRP A 65 5.35 -1.63 -11.58
N GLU A 66 5.19 -0.64 -10.69
CA GLU A 66 6.16 0.46 -10.59
C GLU A 66 6.15 1.06 -9.19
N TRP A 67 7.27 1.62 -8.79
CA TRP A 67 7.39 2.36 -7.56
C TRP A 67 6.78 3.74 -7.71
N GLY A 68 6.07 4.21 -6.70
CA GLY A 68 5.47 5.54 -6.78
C GLY A 68 4.89 6.02 -5.47
N TYR A 69 4.55 7.29 -5.47
CA TYR A 69 3.92 7.98 -4.35
C TYR A 69 2.42 8.12 -4.58
N LEU A 70 1.69 8.14 -3.48
CA LEU A 70 0.25 8.43 -3.49
C LEU A 70 -0.16 8.96 -2.12
N MET A 71 -1.33 9.58 -2.06
CA MET A 71 -1.91 10.01 -0.79
C MET A 71 -2.96 8.99 -0.35
N LEU A 72 -3.01 8.69 0.94
CA LEU A 72 -4.01 7.77 1.46
C LEU A 72 -5.43 8.26 1.16
N SER A 73 -5.67 9.56 1.24
CA SER A 73 -6.97 10.14 0.93
C SER A 73 -7.41 9.87 -0.50
N GLU A 74 -6.48 9.74 -1.44
CA GLU A 74 -6.81 9.41 -2.82
C GLU A 74 -7.42 8.00 -2.90
N LEU A 75 -6.82 7.03 -2.20
CA LEU A 75 -7.37 5.68 -2.15
C LEU A 75 -8.73 5.66 -1.44
N ALA A 76 -8.82 6.37 -0.33
CA ALA A 76 -10.04 6.40 0.47
C ALA A 76 -11.22 7.02 -0.27
N SER A 77 -10.94 7.93 -1.23
CA SER A 77 -11.97 8.63 -1.99
C SER A 77 -12.43 7.89 -3.25
N LEU A 78 -11.74 6.84 -3.66
CA LEU A 78 -12.13 6.10 -4.86
C LEU A 78 -13.48 5.41 -4.66
N ARG A 79 -14.33 5.53 -5.67
CA ARG A 79 -15.64 4.87 -5.68
C ARG A 79 -15.65 3.84 -6.80
N LEU A 80 -15.93 2.60 -6.44
CA LEU A 80 -15.90 1.47 -7.36
C LEU A 80 -17.33 1.02 -7.68
N PRO A 81 -17.51 0.17 -8.71
CA PRO A 81 -18.82 -0.39 -9.03
C PRO A 81 -19.48 -1.06 -7.81
N PHE A 82 -20.80 -1.07 -7.78
CA PHE A 82 -21.62 -1.71 -6.74
C PHE A 82 -21.45 -1.10 -5.35
N GLY A 83 -21.01 0.16 -5.27
CA GLY A 83 -20.82 0.84 -3.99
C GLY A 83 -19.59 0.38 -3.22
N LEU A 84 -18.70 -0.34 -3.85
CA LEU A 84 -17.48 -0.83 -3.20
C LEU A 84 -16.41 0.26 -3.16
N THR A 85 -15.42 0.05 -2.32
CA THR A 85 -14.28 0.97 -2.15
C THR A 85 -12.99 0.15 -2.10
N ILE A 86 -11.84 0.83 -2.12
CA ILE A 86 -10.54 0.18 -1.94
C ILE A 86 -10.53 -0.55 -0.60
N GLU A 87 -9.93 -1.74 -0.57
CA GLU A 87 -9.87 -2.58 0.61
C GLU A 87 -8.44 -2.81 1.06
N ARG A 88 -8.31 -3.21 2.30
CA ARG A 88 -7.06 -3.59 2.94
C ARG A 88 -7.04 -5.12 3.05
N ASP A 89 -5.91 -5.74 2.66
CA ASP A 89 -5.74 -7.19 2.81
C ASP A 89 -5.43 -7.51 4.28
N ILE A 90 -6.34 -8.22 4.94
CA ILE A 90 -6.21 -8.60 6.34
C ILE A 90 -5.87 -10.07 6.53
N TYR A 91 -5.73 -10.82 5.44
CA TYR A 91 -5.60 -12.27 5.50
C TYR A 91 -4.20 -12.79 5.16
N THR A 92 -3.28 -11.92 4.77
CA THR A 92 -1.97 -12.37 4.32
C THR A 92 -0.97 -12.47 5.48
N ALA A 93 -0.13 -13.51 5.42
CA ALA A 93 1.05 -13.63 6.27
C ALA A 93 2.33 -13.21 5.54
N ARG A 94 2.20 -12.73 4.29
CA ARG A 94 3.34 -12.30 3.48
C ARG A 94 3.94 -11.03 4.05
N LYS A 95 5.25 -10.88 3.95
CA LYS A 95 5.96 -9.80 4.62
C LYS A 95 6.68 -8.84 3.69
N TYR A 96 7.31 -9.35 2.63
CA TYR A 96 8.15 -8.53 1.75
C TYR A 96 7.49 -8.34 0.40
N VAL A 97 7.87 -7.25 -0.30
CA VAL A 97 7.32 -6.96 -1.63
C VAL A 97 7.37 -8.19 -2.54
N ARG A 98 8.52 -8.87 -2.61
CA ARG A 98 8.67 -10.04 -3.48
C ARG A 98 7.67 -11.16 -3.19
N ASP A 99 7.18 -11.24 -1.96
CA ASP A 99 6.25 -12.31 -1.56
C ASP A 99 4.85 -12.13 -2.15
N PHE A 100 4.55 -10.92 -2.61
CA PHE A 100 3.24 -10.57 -3.19
C PHE A 100 3.25 -10.61 -4.71
N LEU A 101 4.42 -10.72 -5.33
CA LEU A 101 4.54 -10.62 -6.78
C LEU A 101 4.37 -11.98 -7.45
N PRO A 102 3.85 -12.01 -8.70
CA PRO A 102 3.93 -13.22 -9.52
C PRO A 102 5.39 -13.59 -9.75
N GLN A 103 5.65 -14.89 -10.03
CA GLN A 103 7.01 -15.38 -10.20
C GLN A 103 7.78 -14.70 -11.34
N ASP A 104 7.06 -14.20 -12.34
CA ASP A 104 7.65 -13.57 -13.51
C ASP A 104 7.60 -12.03 -13.48
N ALA A 105 7.27 -11.47 -12.36
CA ALA A 105 7.16 -10.01 -12.22
C ALA A 105 8.48 -9.35 -11.84
#